data_4ea1aec37a5f52b7c76db6d576b777c9
#
_entry.id   4ea1aec37a5f52b7c76db6d576b777c9
#
_cell.length_a   1.000
_cell.length_b   1.000
_cell.length_c   1.000
_cell.angle_alpha   90.00
_cell.angle_beta   90.00
_cell.angle_gamma   90.00
#
_symmetry.space_group_name_H-M   'P 1'
#
loop_
_entity.id
_entity.type
_entity.pdbx_description
1 polymer ?
#
loop_
_entity_poly.entity_id
_entity_poly.type
_entity_poly.pdbx_seq_one_letter_code
_entity_poly.pdbx_strand_id
1 'polypeptide(L)'
;MITSRPLSWQTVRTVRSTAAGHLPAAADRLPAAAAVLAGAWILIAYSVGQWRSITVPSWDLAIFAEMAKAYAHGHAPIVPIKGDDYNLLGDHFHPILVLLGPLWRLFPSPLMLLVVQDLLLAVSAWPLTRLATRLLGRSVATLLGVFYVLSWGFQGAAQAQFHEIAFAVPPLAWASAAFVERRWSACALWLMPLVFVKEDMGLTLIVAGGAIALRGWQDERAGLAPAPSA
;
A
#
# COMPACT_ATOMS: atom_id res chain seq x y z
N MET A 1 -36.25 -24.78 4.50
CA MET A 1 -35.76 -23.97 3.33
C MET A 1 -35.57 -22.53 3.79
N ILE A 2 -34.32 -22.15 4.08
CA ILE A 2 -33.99 -20.76 4.47
C ILE A 2 -33.61 -20.03 3.18
N THR A 3 -34.52 -19.20 2.67
CA THR A 3 -34.25 -18.36 1.49
C THR A 3 -33.41 -17.20 1.94
N SER A 4 -32.09 -17.25 1.71
CA SER A 4 -31.18 -16.11 1.85
C SER A 4 -31.51 -15.08 0.76
N ARG A 5 -32.21 -14.01 1.11
CA ARG A 5 -32.35 -12.83 0.23
C ARG A 5 -30.94 -12.22 0.05
N PRO A 6 -30.47 -12.01 -1.18
CA PRO A 6 -29.23 -11.27 -1.38
C PRO A 6 -29.40 -9.85 -0.83
N LEU A 7 -28.44 -9.38 -0.07
CA LEU A 7 -28.36 -8.00 0.42
C LEU A 7 -28.45 -7.05 -0.79
N SER A 8 -29.59 -6.40 -0.96
CA SER A 8 -29.78 -5.45 -2.05
C SER A 8 -28.94 -4.19 -1.74
N TRP A 9 -28.36 -3.62 -2.76
CA TRP A 9 -27.60 -2.35 -2.67
C TRP A 9 -28.43 -1.19 -2.09
N GLN A 10 -29.74 -1.33 -2.05
CA GLN A 10 -30.66 -0.42 -1.36
C GLN A 10 -30.50 -0.50 0.15
N THR A 11 -30.21 -1.68 0.71
CA THR A 11 -29.93 -1.84 2.16
C THR A 11 -28.64 -1.14 2.57
N VAL A 12 -27.63 -1.17 1.70
CA VAL A 12 -26.37 -0.41 1.92
C VAL A 12 -26.61 1.09 1.86
N ARG A 13 -27.55 1.57 1.02
CA ARG A 13 -27.94 2.98 0.94
C ARG A 13 -28.68 3.45 2.21
N THR A 14 -29.55 2.62 2.78
CA THR A 14 -30.31 2.98 3.99
C THR A 14 -29.41 3.03 5.23
N VAL A 15 -28.44 2.11 5.34
CA VAL A 15 -27.41 2.17 6.39
C VAL A 15 -26.55 3.45 6.25
N ARG A 16 -26.29 3.90 5.02
CA ARG A 16 -25.56 5.14 4.73
C ARG A 16 -26.31 6.41 5.20
N SER A 17 -27.64 6.40 5.14
CA SER A 17 -28.50 7.55 5.50
C SER A 17 -28.68 7.73 7.03
N THR A 18 -28.68 6.64 7.78
CA THR A 18 -28.93 6.68 9.24
C THR A 18 -27.67 6.76 10.09
N ALA A 19 -26.49 6.36 9.56
CA ALA A 19 -25.20 6.45 10.25
C ALA A 19 -24.41 7.74 9.98
N ALA A 20 -24.86 8.59 9.05
CA ALA A 20 -24.22 9.86 8.71
C ALA A 20 -24.63 11.00 9.68
N GLY A 21 -24.54 10.79 10.96
CA GLY A 21 -24.26 11.88 11.87
C GLY A 21 -22.89 12.44 11.46
N HIS A 22 -22.83 13.70 11.05
CA HIS A 22 -21.61 14.39 10.59
C HIS A 22 -20.60 14.38 11.75
N LEU A 23 -19.77 13.32 11.81
CA LEU A 23 -18.62 13.32 12.69
C LEU A 23 -17.67 14.44 12.21
N PRO A 24 -17.10 15.24 13.10
CA PRO A 24 -16.13 16.26 12.70
C PRO A 24 -14.97 15.56 11.96
N ALA A 25 -14.51 16.17 10.86
CA ALA A 25 -13.51 15.58 9.95
C ALA A 25 -12.22 15.08 10.64
N ALA A 26 -11.88 15.68 11.82
CA ALA A 26 -10.78 15.21 12.66
C ALA A 26 -11.07 13.85 13.31
N ALA A 27 -12.32 13.59 13.66
CA ALA A 27 -12.74 12.40 14.35
C ALA A 27 -12.68 11.13 13.46
N ASP A 28 -12.79 11.29 12.12
CA ASP A 28 -12.64 10.19 11.17
C ASP A 28 -11.21 9.75 10.96
N ARG A 29 -10.24 10.57 11.36
CA ARG A 29 -8.82 10.32 11.15
C ARG A 29 -8.17 9.53 12.28
N LEU A 30 -8.74 9.58 13.48
CA LEU A 30 -8.15 8.95 14.67
C LEU A 30 -7.97 7.43 14.53
N PRO A 31 -8.95 6.63 14.07
CA PRO A 31 -8.75 5.20 13.86
C PRO A 31 -7.64 4.89 12.87
N ALA A 32 -7.58 5.66 11.76
CA ALA A 32 -6.56 5.47 10.74
C ALA A 32 -5.17 5.85 11.27
N ALA A 33 -5.05 6.95 12.00
CA ALA A 33 -3.80 7.35 12.63
C ALA A 33 -3.33 6.30 13.64
N ALA A 34 -4.24 5.79 14.47
CA ALA A 34 -3.92 4.74 15.45
C ALA A 34 -3.42 3.46 14.77
N ALA A 35 -4.08 3.00 13.69
CA ALA A 35 -3.66 1.83 12.95
C ALA A 35 -2.28 2.02 12.31
N VAL A 36 -2.04 3.17 11.66
CA VAL A 36 -0.75 3.48 11.03
C VAL A 36 0.37 3.56 12.07
N LEU A 37 0.15 4.27 13.19
CA LEU A 37 1.17 4.41 14.24
C LEU A 37 1.47 3.09 14.92
N ALA A 38 0.45 2.28 15.22
CA ALA A 38 0.63 0.95 15.79
C ALA A 38 1.40 0.03 14.82
N GLY A 39 1.02 0.01 13.54
CA GLY A 39 1.70 -0.77 12.51
C GLY A 39 3.15 -0.33 12.33
N ALA A 40 3.39 0.97 12.18
CA ALA A 40 4.75 1.52 12.05
C ALA A 40 5.62 1.13 13.26
N TRP A 41 5.10 1.32 14.48
CA TRP A 41 5.83 0.97 15.69
C TRP A 41 6.20 -0.51 15.73
N ILE A 42 5.24 -1.41 15.49
CA ILE A 42 5.46 -2.85 15.60
C ILE A 42 6.42 -3.36 14.52
N LEU A 43 6.20 -2.95 13.26
CA LEU A 43 7.03 -3.39 12.15
C LEU A 43 8.45 -2.85 12.28
N ILE A 44 8.62 -1.56 12.59
CA ILE A 44 9.95 -0.96 12.78
C ILE A 44 10.67 -1.60 13.98
N ALA A 45 9.97 -1.85 15.10
CA ALA A 45 10.57 -2.51 16.25
C ALA A 45 11.07 -3.91 15.90
N TYR A 46 10.30 -4.66 15.09
CA TYR A 46 10.69 -5.96 14.58
C TYR A 46 11.92 -5.87 13.66
N SER A 47 11.91 -4.98 12.67
CA SER A 47 13.02 -4.80 11.72
C SER A 47 14.30 -4.31 12.42
N VAL A 48 14.18 -3.40 13.40
CA VAL A 48 15.33 -2.99 14.23
C VAL A 48 15.84 -4.14 15.07
N GLY A 49 14.96 -5.01 15.57
CA GLY A 49 15.35 -6.25 16.26
C GLY A 49 16.17 -7.18 15.39
N GLN A 50 15.69 -7.47 14.16
CA GLN A 50 16.41 -8.26 13.16
C GLN A 50 17.79 -7.63 12.85
N TRP A 51 17.82 -6.32 12.61
CA TRP A 51 19.05 -5.59 12.34
C TRP A 51 20.09 -5.71 13.46
N ARG A 52 19.66 -5.56 14.71
CA ARG A 52 20.54 -5.65 15.89
C ARG A 52 21.05 -7.06 16.15
N SER A 53 20.22 -8.06 15.86
CA SER A 53 20.62 -9.48 16.03
C SER A 53 21.38 -10.05 14.83
N ILE A 54 21.62 -9.22 13.80
CA ILE A 54 22.30 -9.63 12.54
C ILE A 54 21.57 -10.83 11.90
N THR A 55 20.26 -10.87 12.03
CA THR A 55 19.43 -11.89 11.38
C THR A 55 19.21 -11.50 9.94
N VAL A 56 19.95 -12.10 9.02
CA VAL A 56 19.87 -11.81 7.58
C VAL A 56 19.33 -13.06 6.87
N PRO A 57 18.02 -13.09 6.51
CA PRO A 57 17.43 -14.23 5.83
C PRO A 57 17.88 -14.39 4.38
N SER A 58 18.26 -13.28 3.72
CA SER A 58 18.76 -13.27 2.36
C SER A 58 19.77 -12.13 2.14
N TRP A 59 20.44 -12.12 1.00
CA TRP A 59 21.34 -11.04 0.59
C TRP A 59 20.64 -9.90 -0.16
N ASP A 60 19.30 -9.97 -0.36
CA ASP A 60 18.54 -8.95 -1.07
C ASP A 60 18.68 -7.56 -0.43
N LEU A 61 18.73 -7.49 0.90
CA LEU A 61 18.98 -6.23 1.60
C LEU A 61 20.29 -5.57 1.16
N ALA A 62 21.36 -6.35 0.95
CA ALA A 62 22.64 -5.82 0.49
C ALA A 62 22.57 -5.35 -0.97
N ILE A 63 21.87 -6.09 -1.84
CA ILE A 63 21.63 -5.72 -3.24
C ILE A 63 20.94 -4.35 -3.32
N PHE A 64 19.82 -4.18 -2.61
CA PHE A 64 19.09 -2.91 -2.61
C PHE A 64 19.83 -1.78 -1.89
N ALA A 65 20.69 -2.10 -0.90
CA ALA A 65 21.52 -1.10 -0.26
C ALA A 65 22.60 -0.55 -1.21
N GLU A 66 23.27 -1.40 -1.98
CA GLU A 66 24.22 -0.97 -3.01
C GLU A 66 23.54 -0.12 -4.10
N MET A 67 22.36 -0.54 -4.56
CA MET A 67 21.55 0.22 -5.50
C MET A 67 21.18 1.61 -4.93
N ALA A 68 20.65 1.69 -3.71
CA ALA A 68 20.28 2.96 -3.07
C ALA A 68 21.49 3.88 -2.91
N LYS A 69 22.66 3.32 -2.58
CA LYS A 69 23.94 4.02 -2.51
C LYS A 69 24.34 4.58 -3.89
N ALA A 70 24.22 3.79 -4.97
CA ALA A 70 24.52 4.25 -6.33
C ALA A 70 23.61 5.43 -6.70
N TYR A 71 22.31 5.33 -6.51
CA TYR A 71 21.36 6.42 -6.75
C TYR A 71 21.64 7.67 -5.91
N ALA A 72 22.10 7.50 -4.66
CA ALA A 72 22.49 8.61 -3.80
C ALA A 72 23.63 9.46 -4.40
N HIS A 73 24.49 8.86 -5.21
CA HIS A 73 25.60 9.53 -5.88
C HIS A 73 25.31 9.91 -7.34
N GLY A 74 24.08 9.69 -7.82
CA GLY A 74 23.67 9.95 -9.20
C GLY A 74 24.24 8.96 -10.21
N HIS A 75 24.64 7.78 -9.75
CA HIS A 75 25.18 6.72 -10.60
C HIS A 75 24.07 5.74 -11.03
N ALA A 76 24.32 5.01 -12.12
CA ALA A 76 23.53 3.86 -12.50
C ALA A 76 23.55 2.80 -11.38
N PRO A 77 22.47 2.01 -11.20
CA PRO A 77 22.37 1.04 -10.12
C PRO A 77 23.21 -0.22 -10.41
N ILE A 78 24.50 -0.04 -10.48
CA ILE A 78 25.47 -1.15 -10.59
C ILE A 78 25.61 -1.77 -9.21
N VAL A 79 25.45 -3.09 -9.14
CA VAL A 79 25.40 -3.86 -7.90
C VAL A 79 26.48 -4.95 -7.94
N PRO A 80 27.70 -4.68 -7.47
CA PRO A 80 28.85 -5.60 -7.56
C PRO A 80 28.64 -6.95 -6.89
N ILE A 81 27.79 -7.03 -5.87
CA ILE A 81 27.48 -8.32 -5.21
C ILE A 81 26.82 -9.34 -6.15
N LYS A 82 26.18 -8.88 -7.24
CA LYS A 82 25.62 -9.75 -8.28
C LYS A 82 26.57 -10.03 -9.44
N GLY A 83 27.62 -9.25 -9.57
CA GLY A 83 28.64 -9.40 -10.63
C GLY A 83 29.23 -8.07 -11.05
N ASP A 84 30.36 -8.14 -11.78
CA ASP A 84 31.01 -6.95 -12.34
C ASP A 84 30.06 -6.26 -13.34
N ASP A 85 29.94 -4.94 -13.22
CA ASP A 85 29.08 -4.09 -14.05
C ASP A 85 27.60 -4.51 -14.11
N TYR A 86 27.11 -5.28 -13.13
CA TYR A 86 25.75 -5.76 -13.11
C TYR A 86 24.76 -4.63 -12.81
N ASN A 87 24.03 -4.20 -13.87
CA ASN A 87 22.99 -3.18 -13.74
C ASN A 87 21.67 -3.81 -13.29
N LEU A 88 21.22 -3.45 -12.09
CA LEU A 88 20.01 -4.04 -11.48
C LEU A 88 18.72 -3.72 -12.24
N LEU A 89 18.65 -2.63 -13.03
CA LEU A 89 17.50 -2.35 -13.90
C LEU A 89 17.39 -3.33 -15.09
N GLY A 90 18.45 -4.07 -15.40
CA GLY A 90 18.42 -5.14 -16.39
C GLY A 90 17.90 -6.47 -15.83
N ASP A 91 17.86 -6.60 -14.50
CA ASP A 91 17.29 -7.77 -13.81
C ASP A 91 15.77 -7.59 -13.65
N HIS A 92 15.38 -6.47 -13.04
CA HIS A 92 13.99 -6.07 -12.83
C HIS A 92 13.80 -4.59 -13.12
N PHE A 93 12.68 -4.25 -13.76
CA PHE A 93 12.31 -2.86 -14.01
C PHE A 93 11.60 -2.26 -12.79
N HIS A 94 12.36 -1.58 -11.94
CA HIS A 94 11.86 -0.95 -10.72
C HIS A 94 12.38 0.50 -10.53
N PRO A 95 12.16 1.39 -11.51
CA PRO A 95 12.72 2.75 -11.45
C PRO A 95 12.21 3.59 -10.27
N ILE A 96 11.11 3.23 -9.63
CA ILE A 96 10.61 3.93 -8.42
C ILE A 96 11.66 3.93 -7.30
N LEU A 97 12.55 2.96 -7.27
CA LEU A 97 13.58 2.84 -6.24
C LEU A 97 14.63 3.95 -6.29
N VAL A 98 14.65 4.78 -7.35
CA VAL A 98 15.47 6.01 -7.39
C VAL A 98 15.14 6.93 -6.21
N LEU A 99 13.91 6.86 -5.68
CA LEU A 99 13.49 7.60 -4.49
C LEU A 99 14.27 7.24 -3.22
N LEU A 100 14.93 6.10 -3.20
CA LEU A 100 15.81 5.69 -2.09
C LEU A 100 17.12 6.46 -2.07
N GLY A 101 17.57 7.01 -3.19
CA GLY A 101 18.82 7.77 -3.28
C GLY A 101 18.89 8.96 -2.32
N PRO A 102 17.92 9.90 -2.35
CA PRO A 102 17.86 11.01 -1.39
C PRO A 102 17.79 10.56 0.07
N LEU A 103 17.03 9.47 0.34
CA LEU A 103 16.93 8.91 1.70
C LEU A 103 18.24 8.32 2.18
N TRP A 104 18.99 7.64 1.30
CA TRP A 104 20.31 7.13 1.61
C TRP A 104 21.31 8.23 1.92
N ARG A 105 21.25 9.38 1.26
CA ARG A 105 22.10 10.53 1.60
C ARG A 105 21.89 11.03 3.02
N LEU A 106 20.65 10.98 3.52
CA LEU A 106 20.31 11.40 4.88
C LEU A 106 20.66 10.33 5.91
N PHE A 107 20.45 9.07 5.56
CA PHE A 107 20.63 7.92 6.46
C PHE A 107 21.35 6.79 5.70
N PRO A 108 22.68 6.82 5.59
CA PRO A 108 23.45 5.87 4.80
C PRO A 108 23.60 4.52 5.52
N SER A 109 22.51 3.80 5.62
CA SER A 109 22.42 2.50 6.30
C SER A 109 21.34 1.62 5.66
N PRO A 110 21.58 0.30 5.48
CA PRO A 110 20.55 -0.63 5.06
C PRO A 110 19.32 -0.66 5.98
N LEU A 111 19.47 -0.32 7.25
CA LEU A 111 18.33 -0.15 8.16
C LEU A 111 17.31 0.86 7.66
N MET A 112 17.73 1.91 6.94
CA MET A 112 16.82 2.87 6.31
C MET A 112 15.84 2.18 5.35
N LEU A 113 16.29 1.22 4.57
CA LEU A 113 15.44 0.47 3.63
C LEU A 113 14.34 -0.30 4.38
N LEU A 114 14.70 -0.97 5.48
CA LEU A 114 13.75 -1.69 6.33
C LEU A 114 12.70 -0.73 6.90
N VAL A 115 13.12 0.40 7.44
CA VAL A 115 12.20 1.42 7.98
C VAL A 115 11.29 2.00 6.89
N VAL A 116 11.81 2.26 5.69
CA VAL A 116 11.00 2.72 4.55
C VAL A 116 9.92 1.69 4.20
N GLN A 117 10.30 0.42 4.08
CA GLN A 117 9.33 -0.65 3.84
C GLN A 117 8.24 -0.68 4.91
N ASP A 118 8.63 -0.68 6.19
CA ASP A 118 7.70 -0.74 7.31
C ASP A 118 6.73 0.45 7.31
N LEU A 119 7.22 1.65 6.99
CA LEU A 119 6.38 2.84 6.86
C LEU A 119 5.41 2.75 5.67
N LEU A 120 5.86 2.23 4.51
CA LEU A 120 4.99 1.99 3.36
C LEU A 120 3.88 1.00 3.70
N LEU A 121 4.21 -0.11 4.35
CA LEU A 121 3.24 -1.09 4.80
C LEU A 121 2.24 -0.47 5.79
N ALA A 122 2.72 0.24 6.81
CA ALA A 122 1.88 0.85 7.83
C ALA A 122 0.94 1.92 7.25
N VAL A 123 1.44 2.81 6.38
CA VAL A 123 0.66 3.91 5.80
C VAL A 123 -0.46 3.41 4.88
N SER A 124 -0.33 2.22 4.32
CA SER A 124 -1.38 1.59 3.51
C SER A 124 -2.68 1.33 4.29
N ALA A 125 -2.61 1.22 5.62
CA ALA A 125 -3.80 1.10 6.47
C ALA A 125 -4.68 2.36 6.46
N TRP A 126 -4.10 3.52 6.15
CA TRP A 126 -4.80 4.80 6.23
C TRP A 126 -6.10 4.86 5.41
N PRO A 127 -6.07 4.64 4.08
CA PRO A 127 -7.27 4.74 3.25
C PRO A 127 -8.31 3.69 3.62
N LEU A 128 -7.87 2.46 3.92
CA LEU A 128 -8.76 1.35 4.25
C LEU A 128 -9.47 1.56 5.60
N THR A 129 -8.72 2.00 6.62
CA THR A 129 -9.30 2.29 7.94
C THR A 129 -10.25 3.49 7.87
N ARG A 130 -9.93 4.53 7.09
CA ARG A 130 -10.84 5.65 6.88
C ARG A 130 -12.13 5.22 6.17
N LEU A 131 -12.02 4.38 5.15
CA LEU A 131 -13.19 3.80 4.49
C LEU A 131 -14.03 2.99 5.47
N ALA A 132 -13.40 2.10 6.25
CA ALA A 132 -14.07 1.32 7.28
C ALA A 132 -14.75 2.20 8.34
N THR A 133 -14.13 3.31 8.74
CA THR A 133 -14.71 4.26 9.70
C THR A 133 -16.03 4.84 9.21
N ARG A 134 -16.10 5.17 7.92
CA ARG A 134 -17.33 5.71 7.30
C ARG A 134 -18.43 4.66 7.12
N LEU A 135 -18.05 3.41 6.91
CA LEU A 135 -19.01 2.33 6.62
C LEU A 135 -19.46 1.58 7.88
N LEU A 136 -18.58 1.39 8.86
CA LEU A 136 -18.76 0.47 9.98
C LEU A 136 -18.62 1.15 11.36
N GLY A 137 -18.24 2.44 11.38
CA GLY A 137 -17.98 3.17 12.62
C GLY A 137 -16.57 2.95 13.19
N ARG A 138 -16.21 3.77 14.18
CA ARG A 138 -14.82 3.91 14.68
C ARG A 138 -14.24 2.65 15.29
N SER A 139 -15.00 2.00 16.20
CA SER A 139 -14.50 0.85 16.95
C SER A 139 -14.14 -0.31 16.03
N VAL A 140 -15.06 -0.64 15.11
CA VAL A 140 -14.84 -1.70 14.11
C VAL A 140 -13.69 -1.33 13.18
N ALA A 141 -13.64 -0.08 12.71
CA ALA A 141 -12.57 0.38 11.82
C ALA A 141 -11.18 0.33 12.50
N THR A 142 -11.08 0.69 13.77
CA THR A 142 -9.81 0.57 14.52
C THR A 142 -9.35 -0.88 14.59
N LEU A 143 -10.24 -1.80 14.92
CA LEU A 143 -9.92 -3.22 14.95
C LEU A 143 -9.47 -3.71 13.58
N LEU A 144 -10.23 -3.42 12.52
CA LEU A 144 -9.88 -3.83 11.16
C LEU A 144 -8.53 -3.23 10.70
N GLY A 145 -8.27 -1.96 11.02
CA GLY A 145 -6.99 -1.31 10.70
C GLY A 145 -5.81 -1.96 11.41
N VAL A 146 -5.95 -2.30 12.69
CA VAL A 146 -4.92 -3.00 13.46
C VAL A 146 -4.73 -4.42 12.93
N PHE A 147 -5.80 -5.16 12.67
CA PHE A 147 -5.69 -6.49 12.08
C PHE A 147 -5.03 -6.48 10.69
N TYR A 148 -5.31 -5.45 9.90
CA TYR A 148 -4.69 -5.29 8.59
C TYR A 148 -3.16 -5.14 8.70
N VAL A 149 -2.67 -4.22 9.55
CA VAL A 149 -1.22 -4.00 9.71
C VAL A 149 -0.51 -5.14 10.42
N LEU A 150 -1.23 -5.94 11.20
CA LEU A 150 -0.72 -7.14 11.86
C LEU A 150 -1.00 -8.42 11.07
N SER A 151 -1.44 -8.30 9.81
CA SER A 151 -1.68 -9.48 8.97
C SER A 151 -0.40 -10.27 8.75
N TRP A 152 -0.52 -11.59 8.62
CA TRP A 152 0.62 -12.47 8.36
C TRP A 152 1.43 -12.07 7.11
N GLY A 153 0.77 -11.48 6.11
CA GLY A 153 1.43 -10.99 4.90
C GLY A 153 2.43 -9.87 5.20
N PHE A 154 2.07 -8.91 6.06
CA PHE A 154 2.99 -7.83 6.45
C PHE A 154 4.09 -8.32 7.38
N GLN A 155 3.77 -9.23 8.29
CA GLN A 155 4.78 -9.88 9.13
C GLN A 155 5.79 -10.66 8.27
N GLY A 156 5.31 -11.41 7.28
CA GLY A 156 6.16 -12.12 6.33
C GLY A 156 7.03 -11.18 5.49
N ALA A 157 6.46 -10.04 5.02
CA ALA A 157 7.22 -9.04 4.29
C ALA A 157 8.34 -8.42 5.15
N ALA A 158 8.03 -8.05 6.40
CA ALA A 158 9.04 -7.55 7.34
C ALA A 158 10.11 -8.59 7.66
N GLN A 159 9.71 -9.88 7.79
CA GLN A 159 10.64 -10.99 8.01
C GLN A 159 11.58 -11.21 6.81
N ALA A 160 11.07 -11.11 5.59
CA ALA A 160 11.86 -11.26 4.36
C ALA A 160 12.79 -10.06 4.11
N GLN A 161 12.67 -9.00 4.89
CA GLN A 161 13.38 -7.74 4.77
C GLN A 161 12.96 -6.93 3.54
N PHE A 162 13.78 -5.96 3.10
CA PHE A 162 13.37 -5.00 2.09
C PHE A 162 13.18 -5.66 0.71
N HIS A 163 12.01 -5.37 0.10
CA HIS A 163 11.70 -5.68 -1.28
C HIS A 163 10.96 -4.50 -1.95
N GLU A 164 11.22 -4.30 -3.24
CA GLU A 164 10.63 -3.21 -4.04
C GLU A 164 9.10 -3.20 -4.05
N ILE A 165 8.49 -4.38 -3.92
CA ILE A 165 7.02 -4.53 -3.96
C ILE A 165 6.30 -3.76 -2.83
N ALA A 166 7.01 -3.40 -1.76
CA ALA A 166 6.46 -2.57 -0.70
C ALA A 166 5.93 -1.21 -1.22
N PHE A 167 6.54 -0.68 -2.28
CA PHE A 167 6.09 0.56 -2.92
C PHE A 167 4.72 0.42 -3.63
N ALA A 168 4.30 -0.79 -3.96
CA ALA A 168 2.97 -1.04 -4.54
C ALA A 168 1.85 -1.02 -3.50
N VAL A 169 2.14 -1.31 -2.23
CA VAL A 169 1.11 -1.54 -1.21
C VAL A 169 0.29 -0.29 -0.90
N PRO A 170 0.88 0.90 -0.66
CA PRO A 170 0.09 2.12 -0.47
C PRO A 170 -0.79 2.47 -1.68
N PRO A 171 -0.28 2.58 -2.92
CA PRO A 171 -1.11 2.88 -4.07
C PRO A 171 -2.29 1.92 -4.24
N LEU A 172 -2.06 0.62 -4.06
CA LEU A 172 -3.11 -0.40 -4.11
C LEU A 172 -4.17 -0.18 -3.02
N ALA A 173 -3.78 0.20 -1.80
CA ALA A 173 -4.71 0.47 -0.72
C ALA A 173 -5.58 1.70 -1.01
N TRP A 174 -4.99 2.79 -1.53
CA TRP A 174 -5.74 3.99 -1.96
C TRP A 174 -6.64 3.70 -3.16
N ALA A 175 -6.14 2.95 -4.17
CA ALA A 175 -6.94 2.53 -5.31
C ALA A 175 -8.13 1.67 -4.87
N SER A 176 -7.93 0.72 -3.95
CA SER A 176 -8.99 -0.13 -3.41
C SER A 176 -10.08 0.68 -2.70
N ALA A 177 -9.69 1.67 -1.88
CA ALA A 177 -10.64 2.56 -1.22
C ALA A 177 -11.42 3.40 -2.25
N ALA A 178 -10.73 3.96 -3.25
CA ALA A 178 -11.36 4.73 -4.33
C ALA A 178 -12.31 3.86 -5.17
N PHE A 179 -11.96 2.59 -5.42
CA PHE A 179 -12.81 1.64 -6.12
C PHE A 179 -14.13 1.38 -5.39
N VAL A 180 -14.09 1.15 -4.08
CA VAL A 180 -15.29 0.96 -3.25
C VAL A 180 -16.14 2.23 -3.21
N GLU A 181 -15.51 3.40 -3.21
CA GLU A 181 -16.18 4.70 -3.26
C GLU A 181 -16.68 5.07 -4.67
N ARG A 182 -16.40 4.25 -5.70
CA ARG A 182 -16.78 4.46 -7.11
C ARG A 182 -16.14 5.72 -7.71
N ARG A 183 -14.97 6.09 -7.24
CA ARG A 183 -14.15 7.21 -7.71
C ARG A 183 -13.16 6.69 -8.74
N TRP A 184 -13.64 6.42 -9.96
CA TRP A 184 -12.90 5.67 -10.98
C TRP A 184 -11.61 6.35 -11.41
N SER A 185 -11.63 7.68 -11.62
CA SER A 185 -10.44 8.46 -11.95
C SER A 185 -9.40 8.45 -10.85
N ALA A 186 -9.81 8.59 -9.59
CA ALA A 186 -8.90 8.49 -8.45
C ALA A 186 -8.32 7.08 -8.31
N CYS A 187 -9.13 6.04 -8.54
CA CYS A 187 -8.67 4.66 -8.56
C CYS A 187 -7.59 4.45 -9.63
N ALA A 188 -7.85 4.90 -10.88
CA ALA A 188 -6.88 4.81 -11.97
C ALA A 188 -5.58 5.58 -11.65
N LEU A 189 -5.70 6.80 -11.11
CA LEU A 189 -4.54 7.62 -10.74
C LEU A 189 -3.64 6.94 -9.69
N TRP A 190 -4.25 6.32 -8.67
CA TRP A 190 -3.50 5.60 -7.65
C TRP A 190 -2.84 4.32 -8.17
N LEU A 191 -3.33 3.74 -9.26
CA LEU A 191 -2.71 2.56 -9.88
C LEU A 191 -1.51 2.92 -10.78
N MET A 192 -1.41 4.17 -11.28
CA MET A 192 -0.32 4.55 -12.20
C MET A 192 1.10 4.32 -11.66
N PRO A 193 1.42 4.59 -10.38
CA PRO A 193 2.76 4.35 -9.84
C PRO A 193 3.23 2.90 -9.94
N LEU A 194 2.31 1.93 -10.02
CA LEU A 194 2.65 0.51 -10.09
C LEU A 194 3.52 0.16 -11.31
N VAL A 195 3.36 0.90 -12.42
CA VAL A 195 4.20 0.74 -13.62
C VAL A 195 5.69 0.85 -13.30
N PHE A 196 6.04 1.66 -12.30
CA PHE A 196 7.42 1.95 -11.92
C PHE A 196 7.92 1.08 -10.76
N VAL A 197 7.07 0.22 -10.18
CA VAL A 197 7.45 -0.64 -9.06
C VAL A 197 8.13 -1.91 -9.53
N LYS A 198 7.52 -2.59 -10.50
CA LYS A 198 8.04 -3.82 -11.08
C LYS A 198 7.30 -4.14 -12.37
N GLU A 199 7.96 -4.81 -13.33
CA GLU A 199 7.37 -5.17 -14.62
C GLU A 199 6.14 -6.07 -14.51
N ASP A 200 6.08 -6.96 -13.53
CA ASP A 200 4.95 -7.88 -13.30
C ASP A 200 3.69 -7.16 -12.78
N MET A 201 3.82 -5.94 -12.25
CA MET A 201 2.68 -5.10 -11.89
C MET A 201 1.81 -4.73 -13.10
N GLY A 202 2.33 -4.87 -14.33
CA GLY A 202 1.53 -4.73 -15.55
C GLY A 202 0.29 -5.64 -15.57
N LEU A 203 0.42 -6.89 -15.11
CA LEU A 203 -0.73 -7.80 -15.01
C LEU A 203 -1.77 -7.31 -13.99
N THR A 204 -1.32 -6.82 -12.84
CA THR A 204 -2.20 -6.21 -11.83
C THR A 204 -2.95 -5.01 -12.40
N LEU A 205 -2.29 -4.17 -13.21
CA LEU A 205 -2.91 -3.02 -13.87
C LEU A 205 -3.95 -3.44 -14.91
N ILE A 206 -3.70 -4.49 -15.69
CA ILE A 206 -4.67 -5.02 -16.67
C ILE A 206 -5.92 -5.50 -15.93
N VAL A 207 -5.78 -6.29 -14.88
CA VAL A 207 -6.91 -6.82 -14.11
C VAL A 207 -7.68 -5.69 -13.42
N ALA A 208 -6.98 -4.75 -12.77
CA ALA A 208 -7.61 -3.62 -12.10
C ALA A 208 -8.29 -2.69 -13.10
N GLY A 209 -7.68 -2.40 -14.24
CA GLY A 209 -8.26 -1.62 -15.33
C GLY A 209 -9.54 -2.27 -15.88
N GLY A 210 -9.52 -3.58 -16.11
CA GLY A 210 -10.68 -4.35 -16.51
C GLY A 210 -11.82 -4.29 -15.47
N ALA A 211 -11.49 -4.38 -14.18
CA ALA A 211 -12.47 -4.25 -13.11
C ALA A 211 -13.09 -2.85 -13.05
N ILE A 212 -12.29 -1.79 -13.22
CA ILE A 212 -12.79 -0.41 -13.29
C ILE A 212 -13.72 -0.23 -14.49
N ALA A 213 -13.30 -0.69 -15.68
CA ALA A 213 -14.11 -0.58 -16.89
C ALA A 213 -15.44 -1.31 -16.77
N LEU A 214 -15.41 -2.56 -16.27
CA LEU A 214 -16.62 -3.35 -16.06
C LEU A 214 -17.60 -2.69 -15.07
N ARG A 215 -17.08 -2.15 -13.97
CA ARG A 215 -17.90 -1.49 -12.95
C ARG A 215 -18.43 -0.15 -13.45
N GLY A 216 -17.62 0.64 -14.14
CA GLY A 216 -18.06 1.89 -14.76
C GLY A 216 -19.20 1.65 -15.75
N TRP A 217 -19.06 0.65 -16.64
CA TRP A 217 -20.11 0.28 -17.58
C TRP A 217 -21.41 -0.22 -16.90
N GLN A 218 -21.30 -1.02 -15.82
CA GLN A 218 -22.46 -1.45 -15.04
C GLN A 218 -23.19 -0.25 -14.40
N ASP A 219 -22.41 0.73 -13.91
CA ASP A 219 -22.95 1.95 -13.29
C ASP A 219 -23.70 2.82 -14.29
N GLU A 220 -23.15 3.01 -15.48
CA GLU A 220 -23.80 3.74 -16.57
C GLU A 220 -25.14 3.09 -16.94
N ARG A 221 -25.16 1.75 -17.11
CA ARG A 221 -26.39 1.01 -17.40
C ARG A 221 -27.43 1.10 -16.28
N ALA A 222 -27.01 1.23 -15.05
CA ALA A 222 -27.89 1.41 -13.90
C ALA A 222 -28.33 2.86 -13.69
N GLY A 223 -27.92 3.80 -14.55
CA GLY A 223 -28.21 5.23 -14.42
C GLY A 223 -27.58 5.86 -13.17
N LEU A 224 -26.47 5.29 -12.68
CA LEU A 224 -25.78 5.75 -11.49
C LEU A 224 -24.66 6.71 -11.91
N ALA A 225 -24.79 7.98 -11.53
CA ALA A 225 -23.71 8.95 -11.76
C ALA A 225 -22.42 8.55 -11.04
N PRO A 226 -21.23 8.77 -11.65
CA PRO A 226 -19.96 8.61 -10.95
C PRO A 226 -19.91 9.53 -9.74
N ALA A 227 -19.20 9.11 -8.68
CA ALA A 227 -19.02 9.97 -7.51
C ALA A 227 -18.19 11.21 -7.92
N PRO A 228 -18.55 12.41 -7.40
CA PRO A 228 -17.81 13.62 -7.72
C PRO A 228 -16.33 13.45 -7.36
N SER A 229 -15.46 13.93 -8.25
CA SER A 229 -14.02 14.03 -7.99
C SER A 229 -13.83 15.05 -6.86
N ALA A 230 -13.38 14.60 -5.69
CA ALA A 230 -12.99 15.49 -4.58
C ALA A 230 -11.50 15.83 -4.71
#